data_8ac723b02ecee99de3d11328fe7cb70b
#
_entry.id   8ac723b02ecee99de3d11328fe7cb70b
#
_cell.length_a   1.000
_cell.length_b   1.000
_cell.length_c   1.000
_cell.angle_alpha   90.00
_cell.angle_beta   90.00
_cell.angle_gamma   90.00
#
_symmetry.space_group_name_H-M   'P 1'
#
loop_
_entity.id
_entity.type
_entity.pdbx_description
1 polymer ?
#
loop_
_entity_poly.entity_id
_entity_poly.type
_entity_poly.pdbx_seq_one_letter_code
_entity_poly.pdbx_strand_id
1 'polypeptide(L)'
;MGQIIAVAVITVLAVISPGADFAMTVRNSYLYGRTAGVLAAVGISLGVLVHVTYTMLGVGLLVSRTPALFTAMKLIGAAYLVFIGYKTFVTKAQVDIDLSDGNGLSKAGALRTGFLTNALNPKTMLFVLSTYTQVVSADTPVAQQIGYGLFMSFAHLVWFSLAAVLFSNHGLRTRLLRRQTVLNKVIGTVLVGLGMALALTPSVQ
;
A
#
# COMPACT_ATOMS: atom_id res chain seq x y z
N MET A 1 1.17 21.01 7.78
CA MET A 1 2.45 20.42 7.29
C MET A 1 2.68 19.00 7.82
N GLY A 2 2.55 18.73 9.11
CA GLY A 2 2.80 17.40 9.69
C GLY A 2 1.96 16.27 9.09
N GLN A 3 0.67 16.49 8.83
CA GLN A 3 -0.22 15.50 8.24
C GLN A 3 0.21 15.06 6.83
N ILE A 4 0.63 16.00 5.98
CA ILE A 4 1.09 15.72 4.61
C ILE A 4 2.35 14.85 4.65
N ILE A 5 3.30 15.19 5.53
CA ILE A 5 4.54 14.41 5.70
C ILE A 5 4.21 13.01 6.22
N ALA A 6 3.31 12.89 7.19
CA ALA A 6 2.88 11.59 7.71
C ALA A 6 2.26 10.71 6.61
N VAL A 7 1.32 11.25 5.82
CA VAL A 7 0.72 10.54 4.68
C VAL A 7 1.81 10.10 3.70
N ALA A 8 2.74 10.98 3.34
CA ALA A 8 3.79 10.67 2.39
C ALA A 8 4.70 9.54 2.88
N VAL A 9 5.18 9.63 4.13
CA VAL A 9 6.09 8.63 4.70
C VAL A 9 5.39 7.29 4.87
N ILE A 10 4.19 7.26 5.47
CA ILE A 10 3.44 6.02 5.67
C ILE A 10 3.12 5.37 4.31
N THR A 11 2.68 6.16 3.32
CA THR A 11 2.36 5.65 1.98
C THR A 11 3.59 5.03 1.32
N VAL A 12 4.71 5.74 1.27
CA VAL A 12 5.93 5.22 0.63
C VAL A 12 6.39 3.92 1.29
N LEU A 13 6.43 3.86 2.61
CA LEU A 13 6.87 2.67 3.34
C LEU A 13 5.90 1.48 3.14
N ALA A 14 4.59 1.74 3.17
CA ALA A 14 3.58 0.70 2.96
C ALA A 14 3.63 0.13 1.54
N VAL A 15 3.80 0.99 0.54
CA VAL A 15 3.88 0.61 -0.89
C VAL A 15 5.13 -0.21 -1.18
N ILE A 16 6.29 0.21 -0.65
CA ILE A 16 7.56 -0.50 -0.84
C ILE A 16 7.57 -1.86 -0.11
N SER A 17 6.82 -1.97 0.98
CA SER A 17 6.72 -3.22 1.75
C SER A 17 6.14 -4.35 0.89
N PRO A 18 6.85 -5.49 0.76
CA PRO A 18 6.41 -6.58 -0.12
C PRO A 18 5.05 -7.14 0.30
N GLY A 19 4.26 -7.54 -0.69
CA GLY A 19 2.92 -8.11 -0.50
C GLY A 19 2.38 -8.68 -1.80
N ALA A 20 1.06 -8.96 -1.84
CA ALA A 20 0.39 -9.57 -3.00
C ALA A 20 0.57 -8.74 -4.28
N ASP A 21 0.43 -7.41 -4.18
CA ASP A 21 0.59 -6.50 -5.33
C ASP A 21 2.01 -6.55 -5.91
N PHE A 22 3.02 -6.62 -5.02
CA PHE A 22 4.42 -6.74 -5.44
C PHE A 22 4.67 -8.09 -6.12
N ALA A 23 4.26 -9.19 -5.49
CA ALA A 23 4.43 -10.54 -6.03
C ALA A 23 3.79 -10.68 -7.42
N MET A 24 2.54 -10.21 -7.56
CA MET A 24 1.81 -10.24 -8.82
C MET A 24 2.47 -9.37 -9.89
N THR A 25 2.90 -8.14 -9.56
CA THR A 25 3.59 -7.26 -10.50
C THR A 25 4.89 -7.86 -11.01
N VAL A 26 5.70 -8.43 -10.10
CA VAL A 26 6.96 -9.09 -10.45
C VAL A 26 6.71 -10.33 -11.34
N ARG A 27 5.71 -11.16 -10.98
CA ARG A 27 5.29 -12.31 -11.79
C ARG A 27 4.89 -11.89 -13.19
N ASN A 28 3.96 -10.94 -13.32
CA ASN A 28 3.47 -10.49 -14.61
C ASN A 28 4.59 -9.87 -15.48
N SER A 29 5.49 -9.11 -14.85
CA SER A 29 6.64 -8.52 -15.54
C SER A 29 7.62 -9.57 -16.04
N TYR A 30 7.83 -10.62 -15.27
CA TYR A 30 8.75 -11.69 -15.60
C TYR A 30 8.22 -12.60 -16.70
N LEU A 31 6.95 -13.06 -16.57
CA LEU A 31 6.34 -14.01 -17.51
C LEU A 31 5.88 -13.36 -18.82
N TYR A 32 5.32 -12.15 -18.74
CA TYR A 32 4.62 -11.50 -19.84
C TYR A 32 5.24 -10.17 -20.26
N GLY A 33 6.41 -9.84 -19.69
CA GLY A 33 7.19 -8.66 -20.00
C GLY A 33 6.72 -7.38 -19.30
N ARG A 34 7.54 -6.33 -19.41
CA ARG A 34 7.36 -5.04 -18.73
C ARG A 34 5.99 -4.40 -18.95
N THR A 35 5.44 -4.53 -20.16
CA THR A 35 4.13 -3.93 -20.50
C THR A 35 3.00 -4.52 -19.65
N ALA A 36 2.98 -5.85 -19.45
CA ALA A 36 2.01 -6.50 -18.61
C ALA A 36 2.15 -6.06 -17.14
N GLY A 37 3.39 -5.95 -16.64
CA GLY A 37 3.65 -5.43 -15.30
C GLY A 37 3.20 -3.98 -15.10
N VAL A 38 3.44 -3.08 -16.06
CA VAL A 38 3.00 -1.68 -15.99
C VAL A 38 1.47 -1.58 -16.06
N LEU A 39 0.81 -2.37 -16.91
CA LEU A 39 -0.65 -2.41 -16.95
C LEU A 39 -1.25 -2.94 -15.64
N ALA A 40 -0.59 -3.91 -15.01
CA ALA A 40 -0.97 -4.35 -13.68
C ALA A 40 -0.80 -3.23 -12.64
N ALA A 41 0.29 -2.43 -12.71
CA ALA A 41 0.48 -1.26 -11.84
C ALA A 41 -0.62 -0.20 -12.01
N VAL A 42 -1.10 0.03 -13.23
CA VAL A 42 -2.27 0.87 -13.50
C VAL A 42 -3.51 0.27 -12.83
N GLY A 43 -3.74 -1.03 -12.96
CA GLY A 43 -4.83 -1.71 -12.29
C GLY A 43 -4.77 -1.56 -10.77
N ILE A 44 -3.59 -1.76 -10.17
CA ILE A 44 -3.35 -1.58 -8.73
C ILE A 44 -3.72 -0.15 -8.30
N SER A 45 -3.25 0.86 -9.02
CA SER A 45 -3.54 2.26 -8.67
C SER A 45 -5.04 2.59 -8.70
N LEU A 46 -5.79 1.99 -9.62
CA LEU A 46 -7.25 2.09 -9.64
C LEU A 46 -7.91 1.35 -8.47
N GLY A 47 -7.35 0.19 -8.06
CA GLY A 47 -7.79 -0.55 -6.88
C GLY A 47 -7.65 0.26 -5.59
N VAL A 48 -6.54 1.02 -5.45
CA VAL A 48 -6.34 1.94 -4.31
C VAL A 48 -7.45 2.97 -4.22
N LEU A 49 -7.93 3.51 -5.36
CA LEU A 49 -9.01 4.49 -5.36
C LEU A 49 -10.33 3.92 -4.83
N VAL A 50 -10.57 2.62 -5.01
CA VAL A 50 -11.74 1.95 -4.40
C VAL A 50 -11.63 2.00 -2.88
N HIS A 51 -10.45 1.64 -2.32
CA HIS A 51 -10.21 1.70 -0.88
C HIS A 51 -10.35 3.13 -0.34
N VAL A 52 -9.79 4.11 -1.05
CA VAL A 52 -9.88 5.53 -0.69
C VAL A 52 -11.34 5.99 -0.65
N THR A 53 -12.12 5.66 -1.68
CA THR A 53 -13.53 6.11 -1.79
C THR A 53 -14.36 5.65 -0.61
N TYR A 54 -14.39 4.36 -0.31
CA TYR A 54 -15.21 3.89 0.80
C TYR A 54 -14.64 4.30 2.17
N THR A 55 -13.31 4.48 2.28
CA THR A 55 -12.69 4.96 3.52
C THR A 55 -13.08 6.42 3.78
N MET A 56 -13.02 7.30 2.78
CA MET A 56 -13.45 8.70 2.91
C MET A 56 -14.91 8.80 3.35
N LEU A 57 -15.79 8.02 2.72
CA LEU A 57 -17.21 8.00 3.07
C LEU A 57 -17.43 7.47 4.50
N GLY A 58 -16.74 6.39 4.86
CA GLY A 58 -16.86 5.78 6.19
C GLY A 58 -16.26 6.64 7.31
N VAL A 59 -15.04 7.13 7.13
CA VAL A 59 -14.35 7.95 8.14
C VAL A 59 -15.08 9.28 8.36
N GLY A 60 -15.55 9.93 7.30
CA GLY A 60 -16.33 11.16 7.42
C GLY A 60 -17.60 11.00 8.25
N LEU A 61 -18.33 9.90 8.07
CA LEU A 61 -19.52 9.57 8.88
C LEU A 61 -19.17 9.29 10.35
N LEU A 62 -18.06 8.59 10.59
CA LEU A 62 -17.64 8.22 11.95
C LEU A 62 -17.17 9.44 12.75
N VAL A 63 -16.38 10.31 12.14
CA VAL A 63 -15.91 11.56 12.78
C VAL A 63 -17.11 12.43 13.19
N SER A 64 -18.11 12.57 12.32
CA SER A 64 -19.25 13.45 12.56
C SER A 64 -20.31 12.89 13.52
N ARG A 65 -20.44 11.55 13.64
CA ARG A 65 -21.54 10.92 14.36
C ARG A 65 -21.15 10.07 15.56
N THR A 66 -19.92 9.53 15.60
CA THR A 66 -19.53 8.57 16.62
C THR A 66 -18.04 8.71 16.98
N PRO A 67 -17.64 9.76 17.75
CA PRO A 67 -16.24 10.02 18.09
C PRO A 67 -15.54 8.83 18.78
N ALA A 68 -16.27 8.11 19.65
CA ALA A 68 -15.71 6.93 20.33
C ALA A 68 -15.34 5.81 19.34
N LEU A 69 -16.18 5.56 18.33
CA LEU A 69 -15.90 4.56 17.30
C LEU A 69 -14.75 5.01 16.40
N PHE A 70 -14.65 6.29 16.08
CA PHE A 70 -13.52 6.85 15.35
C PHE A 70 -12.21 6.63 16.13
N THR A 71 -12.19 6.91 17.44
CA THR A 71 -11.01 6.67 18.28
C THR A 71 -10.62 5.19 18.31
N ALA A 72 -11.60 4.28 18.43
CA ALA A 72 -11.34 2.85 18.37
C ALA A 72 -10.72 2.44 17.01
N MET A 73 -11.24 2.93 15.90
CA MET A 73 -10.67 2.66 14.57
C MET A 73 -9.26 3.22 14.40
N LYS A 74 -8.99 4.41 14.96
CA LYS A 74 -7.65 5.01 14.98
C LYS A 74 -6.65 4.10 15.70
N LEU A 75 -7.00 3.57 16.86
CA LEU A 75 -6.15 2.65 17.63
C LEU A 75 -5.94 1.32 16.88
N ILE A 76 -6.99 0.77 16.27
CA ILE A 76 -6.90 -0.43 15.42
C ILE A 76 -5.96 -0.16 14.24
N GLY A 77 -6.07 1.01 13.61
CA GLY A 77 -5.19 1.41 12.51
C GLY A 77 -3.71 1.52 12.93
N ALA A 78 -3.44 2.13 14.08
CA ALA A 78 -2.09 2.21 14.65
C ALA A 78 -1.53 0.80 14.97
N ALA A 79 -2.32 -0.05 15.62
CA ALA A 79 -1.96 -1.45 15.89
C ALA A 79 -1.67 -2.23 14.60
N TYR A 80 -2.45 -1.98 13.54
CA TYR A 80 -2.20 -2.59 12.24
C TYR A 80 -0.88 -2.14 11.61
N LEU A 81 -0.51 -0.86 11.71
CA LEU A 81 0.80 -0.39 11.24
C LEU A 81 1.96 -1.08 11.98
N VAL A 82 1.84 -1.25 13.29
CA VAL A 82 2.80 -2.03 14.09
C VAL A 82 2.86 -3.49 13.61
N PHE A 83 1.71 -4.12 13.40
CA PHE A 83 1.62 -5.50 12.92
C PHE A 83 2.28 -5.68 11.54
N ILE A 84 1.97 -4.81 10.57
CA ILE A 84 2.57 -4.86 9.23
C ILE A 84 4.05 -4.56 9.29
N GLY A 85 4.47 -3.61 10.13
CA GLY A 85 5.88 -3.30 10.35
C GLY A 85 6.63 -4.52 10.90
N TYR A 86 6.12 -5.16 11.93
CA TYR A 86 6.68 -6.40 12.47
C TYR A 86 6.73 -7.53 11.44
N LYS A 87 5.61 -7.78 10.74
CA LYS A 87 5.56 -8.78 9.68
C LYS A 87 6.59 -8.52 8.58
N THR A 88 6.74 -7.25 8.16
CA THR A 88 7.73 -6.85 7.16
C THR A 88 9.16 -7.09 7.67
N PHE A 89 9.44 -6.75 8.94
CA PHE A 89 10.75 -6.92 9.58
C PHE A 89 11.19 -8.39 9.64
N VAL A 90 10.28 -9.31 9.99
CA VAL A 90 10.60 -10.73 10.13
C VAL A 90 10.58 -11.49 8.79
N THR A 91 9.98 -10.93 7.74
CA THR A 91 9.88 -11.58 6.44
C THR A 91 11.26 -11.69 5.79
N LYS A 92 11.74 -12.93 5.65
CA LYS A 92 12.93 -13.24 4.85
C LYS A 92 12.61 -13.08 3.38
N ALA A 93 13.62 -12.73 2.57
CA ALA A 93 13.47 -12.40 1.15
C ALA A 93 13.12 -13.60 0.27
N GLN A 94 11.93 -14.16 0.45
CA GLN A 94 11.34 -15.11 -0.48
C GLN A 94 9.96 -14.58 -0.86
N VAL A 95 9.92 -13.83 -1.97
CA VAL A 95 8.68 -13.68 -2.71
C VAL A 95 8.55 -14.98 -3.50
N ASP A 96 7.71 -15.88 -3.02
CA ASP A 96 7.37 -17.12 -3.73
C ASP A 96 6.56 -16.70 -4.95
N ILE A 97 7.23 -16.65 -6.10
CA ILE A 97 6.61 -16.26 -7.37
C ILE A 97 6.36 -17.55 -8.11
N ASP A 98 5.10 -17.96 -8.15
CA ASP A 98 4.68 -19.05 -9.01
C ASP A 98 4.88 -18.66 -10.48
N LEU A 99 5.81 -19.33 -11.14
CA LEU A 99 6.18 -19.14 -12.54
C LEU A 99 5.58 -20.21 -13.48
N SER A 100 4.68 -21.05 -12.99
CA SER A 100 4.19 -22.24 -13.70
C SER A 100 3.20 -21.96 -14.83
N ASP A 101 2.66 -20.72 -14.95
CA ASP A 101 1.59 -20.42 -15.91
C ASP A 101 2.14 -19.78 -17.20
N GLY A 102 2.15 -20.56 -18.29
CA GLY A 102 2.71 -20.15 -19.59
C GLY A 102 1.68 -19.61 -20.61
N ASN A 103 0.38 -19.50 -20.25
CA ASN A 103 -0.64 -18.94 -21.14
C ASN A 103 -0.51 -17.43 -21.23
N GLY A 104 -0.49 -16.91 -22.47
CA GLY A 104 -0.29 -15.46 -22.73
C GLY A 104 -1.33 -14.60 -21.99
N LEU A 105 -0.88 -13.56 -21.30
CA LEU A 105 -1.75 -12.61 -20.59
C LEU A 105 -2.09 -11.43 -21.50
N SER A 106 -3.39 -11.23 -21.79
CA SER A 106 -3.83 -10.07 -22.57
C SER A 106 -3.60 -8.75 -21.81
N LYS A 107 -3.50 -7.63 -22.50
CA LYS A 107 -3.37 -6.30 -21.87
C LYS A 107 -4.51 -6.00 -20.89
N ALA A 108 -5.75 -6.30 -21.28
CA ALA A 108 -6.93 -6.17 -20.41
C ALA A 108 -6.85 -7.13 -19.22
N GLY A 109 -6.36 -8.35 -19.42
CA GLY A 109 -6.12 -9.32 -18.36
C GLY A 109 -5.10 -8.83 -17.33
N ALA A 110 -3.99 -8.23 -17.78
CA ALA A 110 -2.97 -7.67 -16.90
C ALA A 110 -3.53 -6.53 -16.03
N LEU A 111 -4.26 -5.58 -16.62
CA LEU A 111 -4.92 -4.48 -15.90
C LEU A 111 -5.96 -5.02 -14.90
N ARG A 112 -6.83 -5.93 -15.33
CA ARG A 112 -7.85 -6.54 -14.48
C ARG A 112 -7.22 -7.29 -13.29
N THR A 113 -6.17 -8.05 -13.54
CA THR A 113 -5.47 -8.79 -12.48
C THR A 113 -4.90 -7.82 -11.45
N GLY A 114 -4.23 -6.74 -11.88
CA GLY A 114 -3.73 -5.69 -10.99
C GLY A 114 -4.85 -5.06 -10.16
N PHE A 115 -5.94 -4.66 -10.83
CA PHE A 115 -7.09 -4.07 -10.15
C PHE A 115 -7.70 -5.00 -9.09
N LEU A 116 -8.00 -6.24 -9.45
CA LEU A 116 -8.63 -7.19 -8.52
C LEU A 116 -7.68 -7.59 -7.38
N THR A 117 -6.39 -7.78 -7.67
CA THR A 117 -5.41 -8.09 -6.63
C THR A 117 -5.37 -6.98 -5.58
N ASN A 118 -5.36 -5.71 -5.99
CA ASN A 118 -5.34 -4.60 -5.04
C ASN A 118 -6.70 -4.34 -4.40
N ALA A 119 -7.79 -4.25 -5.17
CA ALA A 119 -9.13 -3.97 -4.66
C ALA A 119 -9.62 -5.00 -3.61
N LEU A 120 -9.10 -6.23 -3.67
CA LEU A 120 -9.36 -7.29 -2.70
C LEU A 120 -8.22 -7.47 -1.68
N ASN A 121 -7.19 -6.61 -1.70
CA ASN A 121 -6.02 -6.74 -0.86
C ASN A 121 -6.27 -6.19 0.56
N PRO A 122 -6.35 -7.05 1.59
CA PRO A 122 -6.61 -6.60 2.94
C PRO A 122 -5.47 -5.73 3.49
N LYS A 123 -4.23 -5.89 3.00
CA LYS A 123 -3.11 -5.03 3.37
C LYS A 123 -3.36 -3.59 2.93
N THR A 124 -3.79 -3.39 1.68
CA THR A 124 -4.08 -2.05 1.14
C THR A 124 -5.30 -1.44 1.81
N MET A 125 -6.36 -2.23 2.01
CA MET A 125 -7.55 -1.80 2.74
C MET A 125 -7.20 -1.22 4.11
N LEU A 126 -6.51 -2.01 4.93
CA LEU A 126 -6.16 -1.63 6.29
C LEU A 126 -5.12 -0.50 6.32
N PHE A 127 -4.19 -0.45 5.34
CA PHE A 127 -3.25 0.66 5.19
C PHE A 127 -3.97 1.98 4.92
N VAL A 128 -4.90 2.01 3.94
CA VAL A 128 -5.65 3.23 3.60
C VAL A 128 -6.50 3.66 4.79
N LEU A 129 -7.26 2.74 5.38
CA LEU A 129 -8.07 3.01 6.57
C LEU A 129 -7.22 3.57 7.73
N SER A 130 -6.10 2.92 8.04
CA SER A 130 -5.20 3.34 9.12
C SER A 130 -4.66 4.74 8.87
N THR A 131 -4.24 5.05 7.63
CA THR A 131 -3.70 6.36 7.31
C THR A 131 -4.77 7.45 7.41
N TYR A 132 -5.97 7.21 6.87
CA TYR A 132 -7.06 8.20 6.95
C TYR A 132 -7.50 8.47 8.39
N THR A 133 -7.65 7.43 9.21
CA THR A 133 -8.02 7.62 10.63
C THR A 133 -6.97 8.34 11.47
N GLN A 134 -5.72 8.41 10.99
CA GLN A 134 -4.64 9.15 11.67
C GLN A 134 -4.55 10.62 11.23
N VAL A 135 -4.92 10.93 9.99
CA VAL A 135 -4.68 12.24 9.39
C VAL A 135 -5.94 13.06 9.12
N VAL A 136 -7.11 12.43 9.08
CA VAL A 136 -8.39 13.11 8.86
C VAL A 136 -9.02 13.45 10.20
N SER A 137 -9.43 14.71 10.34
CA SER A 137 -10.23 15.24 11.45
C SER A 137 -11.53 15.86 10.89
N ALA A 138 -12.43 16.29 11.79
CA ALA A 138 -13.69 16.93 11.40
C ALA A 138 -13.48 18.15 10.48
N ASP A 139 -12.38 18.89 10.70
CA ASP A 139 -12.05 20.11 9.97
C ASP A 139 -11.22 19.87 8.70
N THR A 140 -10.88 18.62 8.38
CA THR A 140 -10.07 18.32 7.19
C THR A 140 -10.91 18.51 5.91
N PRO A 141 -10.56 19.49 5.05
CA PRO A 141 -11.31 19.73 3.82
C PRO A 141 -11.38 18.50 2.92
N VAL A 142 -12.52 18.26 2.29
CA VAL A 142 -12.73 17.13 1.36
C VAL A 142 -11.69 17.13 0.23
N ALA A 143 -11.34 18.31 -0.31
CA ALA A 143 -10.30 18.44 -1.32
C ALA A 143 -8.93 17.91 -0.85
N GLN A 144 -8.58 18.13 0.41
CA GLN A 144 -7.35 17.62 1.00
C GLN A 144 -7.40 16.10 1.17
N GLN A 145 -8.54 15.55 1.59
CA GLN A 145 -8.74 14.10 1.69
C GLN A 145 -8.61 13.44 0.31
N ILE A 146 -9.23 14.02 -0.73
CA ILE A 146 -9.05 13.55 -2.12
C ILE A 146 -7.58 13.62 -2.52
N GLY A 147 -6.88 14.70 -2.19
CA GLY A 147 -5.45 14.85 -2.46
C GLY A 147 -4.60 13.73 -1.83
N TYR A 148 -4.89 13.32 -0.61
CA TYR A 148 -4.25 12.17 0.03
C TYR A 148 -4.49 10.87 -0.73
N GLY A 149 -5.73 10.61 -1.14
CA GLY A 149 -6.08 9.42 -1.90
C GLY A 149 -5.41 9.37 -3.28
N LEU A 150 -5.40 10.48 -4.00
CA LEU A 150 -4.72 10.59 -5.29
C LEU A 150 -3.21 10.40 -5.14
N PHE A 151 -2.60 10.95 -4.09
CA PHE A 151 -1.19 10.71 -3.79
C PHE A 151 -0.90 9.24 -3.51
N MET A 152 -1.73 8.56 -2.71
CA MET A 152 -1.59 7.12 -2.44
C MET A 152 -1.68 6.31 -3.74
N SER A 153 -2.67 6.57 -4.58
CA SER A 153 -2.84 5.91 -5.87
C SER A 153 -1.65 6.15 -6.81
N PHE A 154 -1.18 7.39 -6.89
CA PHE A 154 -0.02 7.76 -7.69
C PHE A 154 1.27 7.10 -7.20
N ALA A 155 1.50 7.05 -5.89
CA ALA A 155 2.66 6.36 -5.31
C ALA A 155 2.66 4.85 -5.66
N HIS A 156 1.48 4.20 -5.63
CA HIS A 156 1.35 2.81 -6.08
C HIS A 156 1.67 2.67 -7.58
N LEU A 157 1.12 3.56 -8.41
CA LEU A 157 1.40 3.56 -9.85
C LEU A 157 2.90 3.66 -10.13
N VAL A 158 3.56 4.63 -9.52
CA VAL A 158 5.00 4.88 -9.74
C VAL A 158 5.83 3.70 -9.25
N TRP A 159 5.60 3.25 -8.01
CA TRP A 159 6.39 2.17 -7.42
C TRP A 159 6.24 0.85 -8.18
N PHE A 160 5.00 0.44 -8.48
CA PHE A 160 4.79 -0.83 -9.16
C PHE A 160 5.16 -0.78 -10.66
N SER A 161 5.07 0.40 -11.32
CA SER A 161 5.61 0.57 -12.66
C SER A 161 7.15 0.46 -12.66
N LEU A 162 7.81 1.07 -11.69
CA LEU A 162 9.25 0.94 -11.50
C LEU A 162 9.64 -0.52 -11.23
N ALA A 163 8.95 -1.18 -10.31
CA ALA A 163 9.16 -2.60 -10.04
C ALA A 163 8.96 -3.44 -11.31
N ALA A 164 7.91 -3.18 -12.09
CA ALA A 164 7.65 -3.89 -13.34
C ALA A 164 8.83 -3.77 -14.34
N VAL A 165 9.38 -2.58 -14.49
CA VAL A 165 10.53 -2.34 -15.38
C VAL A 165 11.79 -3.03 -14.85
N LEU A 166 12.09 -2.88 -13.56
CA LEU A 166 13.30 -3.42 -12.94
C LEU A 166 13.28 -4.95 -12.91
N PHE A 167 12.15 -5.56 -12.59
CA PHE A 167 12.03 -7.02 -12.45
C PHE A 167 11.75 -7.75 -13.77
N SER A 168 11.51 -7.04 -14.88
CA SER A 168 11.51 -7.64 -16.22
C SER A 168 12.90 -8.06 -16.68
N ASN A 169 13.97 -7.53 -16.05
CA ASN A 169 15.36 -7.91 -16.33
C ASN A 169 15.85 -8.95 -15.32
N HIS A 170 16.23 -10.14 -15.79
CA HIS A 170 16.65 -11.26 -14.95
C HIS A 170 17.86 -10.95 -14.04
N GLY A 171 18.90 -10.30 -14.56
CA GLY A 171 20.11 -9.99 -13.79
C GLY A 171 19.86 -8.97 -12.68
N LEU A 172 19.05 -7.95 -12.95
CA LEU A 172 18.71 -6.92 -11.99
C LEU A 172 17.78 -7.48 -10.89
N ARG A 173 16.81 -8.31 -11.26
CA ARG A 173 15.92 -9.00 -10.34
C ARG A 173 16.69 -9.77 -9.26
N THR A 174 17.66 -10.59 -9.67
CA THR A 174 18.47 -11.41 -8.75
C THR A 174 19.24 -10.54 -7.75
N ARG A 175 19.79 -9.40 -8.20
CA ARG A 175 20.53 -8.47 -7.33
C ARG A 175 19.61 -7.79 -6.31
N LEU A 176 18.42 -7.35 -6.73
CA LEU A 176 17.45 -6.68 -5.87
C LEU A 176 16.88 -7.62 -4.80
N LEU A 177 16.53 -8.85 -5.18
CA LEU A 177 16.02 -9.85 -4.26
C LEU A 177 17.02 -10.22 -3.17
N ARG A 178 18.33 -10.25 -3.47
CA ARG A 178 19.39 -10.49 -2.46
C ARG A 178 19.43 -9.44 -1.36
N ARG A 179 19.07 -8.18 -1.63
CA ARG A 179 19.05 -7.08 -0.64
C ARG A 179 17.72 -6.89 0.06
N GLN A 180 16.70 -7.63 -0.35
CA GLN A 180 15.32 -7.45 0.14
C GLN A 180 15.22 -7.66 1.66
N THR A 181 15.94 -8.59 2.25
CA THR A 181 15.93 -8.83 3.71
C THR A 181 16.34 -7.58 4.50
N VAL A 182 17.39 -6.88 4.06
CA VAL A 182 17.84 -5.64 4.71
C VAL A 182 16.79 -4.54 4.57
N LEU A 183 16.25 -4.37 3.36
CA LEU A 183 15.19 -3.40 3.11
C LEU A 183 13.95 -3.68 3.98
N ASN A 184 13.54 -4.94 4.08
CA ASN A 184 12.40 -5.34 4.91
C ASN A 184 12.62 -4.99 6.39
N LYS A 185 13.83 -5.19 6.92
CA LYS A 185 14.16 -4.82 8.30
C LYS A 185 14.06 -3.32 8.53
N VAL A 186 14.63 -2.51 7.64
CA VAL A 186 14.57 -1.05 7.75
C VAL A 186 13.11 -0.55 7.67
N ILE A 187 12.36 -0.97 6.64
CA ILE A 187 10.96 -0.58 6.44
C ILE A 187 10.12 -1.02 7.65
N GLY A 188 10.28 -2.26 8.10
CA GLY A 188 9.54 -2.81 9.23
C GLY A 188 9.78 -2.02 10.52
N THR A 189 11.04 -1.68 10.83
CA THR A 189 11.39 -0.86 12.01
C THR A 189 10.71 0.50 11.96
N VAL A 190 10.76 1.19 10.81
CA VAL A 190 10.16 2.52 10.68
C VAL A 190 8.62 2.45 10.79
N LEU A 191 7.98 1.45 10.18
CA LEU A 191 6.52 1.26 10.30
C LEU A 191 6.09 0.97 11.74
N VAL A 192 6.83 0.15 12.49
CA VAL A 192 6.57 -0.09 13.91
C VAL A 192 6.70 1.21 14.70
N GLY A 193 7.78 1.96 14.51
CA GLY A 193 7.99 3.24 15.17
C GLY A 193 6.88 4.25 14.89
N LEU A 194 6.45 4.36 13.63
CA LEU A 194 5.32 5.21 13.23
C LEU A 194 4.01 4.77 13.87
N GLY A 195 3.70 3.47 13.87
CA GLY A 195 2.48 2.95 14.48
C GLY A 195 2.43 3.23 15.99
N MET A 196 3.55 3.06 16.69
CA MET A 196 3.65 3.42 18.12
C MET A 196 3.48 4.92 18.35
N ALA A 197 4.17 5.76 17.57
CA ALA A 197 4.04 7.22 17.68
C ALA A 197 2.59 7.68 17.48
N LEU A 198 1.89 7.12 16.48
CA LEU A 198 0.50 7.44 16.17
C LEU A 198 -0.47 6.96 17.27
N ALA A 199 -0.21 5.79 17.89
CA ALA A 199 -1.01 5.30 19.01
C ALA A 199 -0.94 6.24 20.22
N LEU A 200 0.20 6.90 20.44
CA LEU A 200 0.44 7.83 21.55
C LEU A 200 -0.05 9.26 21.26
N THR A 201 -0.40 9.59 20.04
CA THR A 201 -0.90 10.94 19.68
C THR A 201 -2.34 11.10 20.19
N PRO A 202 -2.65 12.12 20.99
CA PRO A 202 -4.01 12.36 21.47
C PRO A 202 -5.00 12.50 20.30
N SER A 203 -6.20 11.96 20.46
CA SER A 203 -7.29 12.24 19.51
C SER A 203 -7.66 13.72 19.68
N VAL A 204 -7.57 14.48 18.60
CA VAL A 204 -8.08 15.87 18.60
C VAL A 204 -9.58 15.77 18.81
N GLN A 205 -10.03 16.29 19.96
CA GLN A 205 -11.44 16.42 20.29
C GLN A 205 -12.05 17.55 19.47
#